data_026dc28ca03f5bb9dba52ba36e9e2ef1
#
_entry.id   026dc28ca03f5bb9dba52ba36e9e2ef1
#
_cell.length_a   1.000
_cell.length_b   1.000
_cell.length_c   1.000
_cell.angle_alpha   90.00
_cell.angle_beta   90.00
_cell.angle_gamma   90.00
#
_symmetry.space_group_name_H-M   'P 1'
#
loop_
_entity.id
_entity.type
_entity.pdbx_description
1 polymer ?
#
loop_
_entity_poly.entity_id
_entity_poly.type
_entity_poly.pdbx_seq_one_letter_code
_entity_poly.pdbx_strand_id
1 'polypeptide(L)'
;MSWIFLIAAGLCETAFTFCLGKAKISTDDAQWWAWISAFGVLYVLSAVLLAKAVQGIAVGVAYPVWTGIGAAGAVLISIFVFKEPVSFWKIFFLTTLIASVVGLKSVE
;
A
#
# COMPACT_ATOMS: atom_id res chain seq x y z
N MET A 1 -18.45 -7.62 2.60
CA MET A 1 -18.00 -6.34 3.22
C MET A 1 -16.52 -6.36 3.60
N SER A 2 -16.04 -7.47 4.16
CA SER A 2 -14.64 -7.54 4.61
C SER A 2 -13.63 -7.26 3.50
N TRP A 3 -13.89 -7.73 2.28
CA TRP A 3 -13.00 -7.48 1.16
C TRP A 3 -12.97 -6.00 0.76
N ILE A 4 -14.09 -5.28 0.93
CA ILE A 4 -14.11 -3.84 0.70
C ILE A 4 -13.20 -3.13 1.69
N PHE A 5 -13.25 -3.51 2.97
CA PHE A 5 -12.36 -2.94 3.98
C PHE A 5 -10.90 -3.27 3.67
N LEU A 6 -10.62 -4.50 3.22
CA LEU A 6 -9.26 -4.92 2.90
C LEU A 6 -8.69 -4.14 1.73
N ILE A 7 -9.45 -3.97 0.66
CA ILE A 7 -9.02 -3.21 -0.51
C ILE A 7 -8.82 -1.74 -0.13
N ALA A 8 -9.75 -1.17 0.65
CA ALA A 8 -9.61 0.21 1.13
C ALA A 8 -8.35 0.37 1.97
N ALA A 9 -8.04 -0.60 2.84
CA ALA A 9 -6.82 -0.58 3.65
C ALA A 9 -5.58 -0.59 2.78
N GLY A 10 -5.57 -1.42 1.73
CA GLY A 10 -4.44 -1.47 0.79
C GLY A 10 -4.27 -0.18 0.02
N LEU A 11 -5.37 0.45 -0.38
CA LEU A 11 -5.32 1.76 -1.05
C LEU A 11 -4.81 2.85 -0.11
N CYS A 12 -5.19 2.80 1.17
CA CYS A 12 -4.64 3.72 2.17
C CYS A 12 -3.13 3.51 2.34
N GLU A 13 -2.67 2.28 2.29
CA GLU A 13 -1.24 1.97 2.34
C GLU A 13 -0.51 2.59 1.15
N THR A 14 -1.10 2.52 -0.04
CA THR A 14 -0.56 3.18 -1.22
C THR A 14 -0.51 4.69 -1.01
N ALA A 15 -1.56 5.29 -0.44
CA ALA A 15 -1.62 6.72 -0.19
C ALA A 15 -0.55 7.17 0.82
N PHE A 16 -0.37 6.42 1.92
CA PHE A 16 0.64 6.83 2.88
C PHE A 16 2.06 6.63 2.35
N THR A 17 2.27 5.71 1.41
CA THR A 17 3.54 5.58 0.72
C THR A 17 3.83 6.82 -0.13
N PHE A 18 2.81 7.38 -0.78
CA PHE A 18 2.94 8.64 -1.49
C PHE A 18 3.39 9.76 -0.55
N CYS A 19 2.77 9.86 0.63
CA CYS A 19 3.16 10.86 1.63
C CYS A 19 4.61 10.67 2.09
N LEU A 20 5.04 9.42 2.26
CA LEU A 20 6.41 9.12 2.64
C LEU A 20 7.40 9.56 1.56
N GLY A 21 7.06 9.32 0.29
CA GLY A 21 7.90 9.76 -0.84
C GLY A 21 7.99 11.28 -0.91
N LYS A 22 6.91 11.99 -0.63
CA LYS A 22 6.93 13.44 -0.58
C LYS A 22 7.78 13.96 0.58
N ALA A 23 7.72 13.30 1.73
CA ALA A 23 8.58 13.66 2.86
C ALA A 23 10.05 13.49 2.51
N LYS A 24 10.39 12.43 1.78
CA LYS A 24 11.77 12.15 1.37
C LYS A 24 12.36 13.29 0.55
N ILE A 25 11.56 13.90 -0.34
CA ILE A 25 12.05 14.97 -1.22
C ILE A 25 11.79 16.37 -0.68
N SER A 26 11.25 16.47 0.54
CA SER A 26 11.04 17.78 1.16
C SER A 26 12.38 18.42 1.54
N THR A 27 12.47 19.73 1.30
CA THR A 27 13.67 20.51 1.61
C THR A 27 13.51 21.34 2.88
N ASP A 28 12.31 21.34 3.46
CA ASP A 28 11.89 22.19 4.56
C ASP A 28 11.35 21.31 5.68
N ASP A 29 11.74 21.58 6.92
CA ASP A 29 11.28 20.81 8.08
C ASP A 29 9.77 20.87 8.23
N ALA A 30 9.15 22.03 7.96
CA ALA A 30 7.70 22.17 8.07
C ALA A 30 6.98 21.25 7.07
N GLN A 31 7.48 21.18 5.83
CA GLN A 31 6.94 20.29 4.81
C GLN A 31 7.12 18.82 5.21
N TRP A 32 8.30 18.48 5.71
CA TRP A 32 8.57 17.11 6.15
C TRP A 32 7.59 16.68 7.22
N TRP A 33 7.39 17.52 8.25
CA TRP A 33 6.46 17.20 9.34
C TRP A 33 5.02 17.12 8.84
N ALA A 34 4.63 17.97 7.88
CA ALA A 34 3.29 17.91 7.29
C ALA A 34 3.05 16.57 6.60
N TRP A 35 4.01 16.12 5.79
CA TRP A 35 3.88 14.85 5.08
C TRP A 35 3.92 13.64 6.03
N ILE A 36 4.76 13.70 7.06
CA ILE A 36 4.82 12.62 8.06
C ILE A 36 3.52 12.57 8.88
N SER A 37 2.91 13.72 9.17
CA SER A 37 1.61 13.73 9.85
C SER A 37 0.53 13.10 9.00
N ALA A 38 0.50 13.42 7.71
CA ALA A 38 -0.44 12.79 6.76
C ALA A 38 -0.19 11.29 6.65
N PHE A 39 1.06 10.88 6.60
CA PHE A 39 1.45 9.47 6.63
C PHE A 39 0.88 8.76 7.85
N GLY A 40 1.06 9.37 9.04
CA GLY A 40 0.60 8.78 10.29
C GLY A 40 -0.91 8.61 10.34
N VAL A 41 -1.66 9.61 9.88
CA VAL A 41 -3.13 9.53 9.83
C VAL A 41 -3.58 8.41 8.90
N LEU A 42 -3.00 8.34 7.71
CA LEU A 42 -3.34 7.29 6.74
C LEU A 42 -2.92 5.92 7.24
N TYR A 43 -1.80 5.82 7.94
CA TYR A 43 -1.35 4.56 8.52
C TYR A 43 -2.35 4.03 9.54
N VAL A 44 -2.81 4.90 10.45
CA VAL A 44 -3.79 4.51 11.46
C VAL A 44 -5.11 4.11 10.78
N LEU A 45 -5.56 4.86 9.80
CA LEU A 45 -6.78 4.54 9.06
C LEU A 45 -6.66 3.19 8.38
N SER A 46 -5.53 2.91 7.74
CA SER A 46 -5.26 1.64 7.08
C SER A 46 -5.29 0.48 8.07
N ALA A 47 -4.68 0.67 9.26
CA ALA A 47 -4.67 -0.35 10.29
C ALA A 47 -6.08 -0.65 10.82
N VAL A 48 -6.90 0.37 11.01
CA VAL A 48 -8.28 0.19 11.46
C VAL A 48 -9.10 -0.56 10.41
N LEU A 49 -8.94 -0.20 9.14
CA LEU A 49 -9.64 -0.89 8.04
C LEU A 49 -9.19 -2.35 7.95
N LEU A 50 -7.90 -2.61 8.12
CA LEU A 50 -7.39 -3.98 8.14
C LEU A 50 -7.99 -4.77 9.31
N ALA A 51 -8.05 -4.17 10.48
CA ALA A 51 -8.64 -4.81 11.65
C ALA A 51 -10.11 -5.18 11.42
N LYS A 52 -10.85 -4.33 10.73
CA LYS A 52 -12.24 -4.63 10.36
C LYS A 52 -12.30 -5.75 9.32
N ALA A 53 -11.36 -5.78 8.38
CA ALA A 53 -11.33 -6.80 7.34
C ALA A 53 -11.11 -8.20 7.93
N VAL A 54 -10.24 -8.32 8.93
CA VAL A 54 -9.92 -9.63 9.50
C VAL A 54 -11.05 -10.22 10.35
N GLN A 55 -12.12 -9.48 10.57
CA GLN A 55 -13.31 -10.04 11.20
C GLN A 55 -14.01 -11.05 10.30
N GLY A 56 -13.86 -10.93 8.97
CA GLY A 56 -14.47 -11.83 8.01
C GLY A 56 -13.49 -12.54 7.08
N ILE A 57 -12.20 -12.30 7.23
CA ILE A 57 -11.14 -12.89 6.40
C ILE A 57 -10.05 -13.40 7.32
N ALA A 58 -9.53 -14.61 7.06
CA ALA A 58 -8.43 -15.15 7.85
C ALA A 58 -7.22 -14.22 7.79
N VAL A 59 -6.53 -14.05 8.91
CA VAL A 59 -5.35 -13.16 8.99
C VAL A 59 -4.29 -13.60 8.00
N GLY A 60 -4.11 -14.90 7.80
CA GLY A 60 -3.13 -15.44 6.85
C GLY A 60 -3.42 -15.10 5.39
N VAL A 61 -4.63 -14.65 5.08
CA VAL A 61 -5.00 -14.16 3.74
C VAL A 61 -5.04 -12.64 3.74
N ALA A 62 -5.66 -12.04 4.75
CA ALA A 62 -5.87 -10.59 4.80
C ALA A 62 -4.56 -9.82 4.84
N TYR A 63 -3.62 -10.23 5.70
CA TYR A 63 -2.37 -9.50 5.87
C TYR A 63 -1.50 -9.53 4.61
N PRO A 64 -1.26 -10.71 3.98
CA PRO A 64 -0.50 -10.73 2.72
C PRO A 64 -1.17 -9.95 1.59
N VAL A 65 -2.50 -10.00 1.49
CA VAL A 65 -3.23 -9.24 0.46
C VAL A 65 -3.08 -7.75 0.70
N TRP A 66 -3.25 -7.28 1.93
CA TRP A 66 -3.06 -5.89 2.31
C TRP A 66 -1.65 -5.41 1.95
N THR A 67 -0.63 -6.18 2.36
CA THR A 67 0.76 -5.85 2.06
C THR A 67 1.02 -5.85 0.56
N GLY A 68 0.45 -6.83 -0.16
CA GLY A 68 0.63 -6.94 -1.60
C GLY A 68 0.03 -5.78 -2.36
N ILE A 69 -1.19 -5.38 -2.02
CA ILE A 69 -1.84 -4.24 -2.65
C ILE A 69 -1.04 -2.96 -2.41
N GLY A 70 -0.63 -2.75 -1.15
CA GLY A 70 0.16 -1.57 -0.81
C GLY A 70 1.51 -1.55 -1.49
N ALA A 71 2.20 -2.68 -1.54
CA ALA A 71 3.50 -2.77 -2.19
C ALA A 71 3.39 -2.55 -3.70
N ALA A 72 2.38 -3.14 -4.35
CA ALA A 72 2.14 -2.91 -5.77
C ALA A 72 1.85 -1.44 -6.04
N GLY A 73 1.00 -0.82 -5.22
CA GLY A 73 0.71 0.60 -5.34
C GLY A 73 1.93 1.47 -5.11
N ALA A 74 2.78 1.12 -4.15
CA ALA A 74 4.01 1.86 -3.88
C ALA A 74 4.95 1.83 -5.08
N VAL A 75 5.11 0.68 -5.73
CA VAL A 75 5.96 0.57 -6.91
C VAL A 75 5.39 1.41 -8.06
N LEU A 76 4.07 1.35 -8.27
CA LEU A 76 3.44 2.16 -9.32
C LEU A 76 3.61 3.65 -9.06
N ILE A 77 3.45 4.09 -7.81
CA ILE A 77 3.66 5.50 -7.45
C ILE A 77 5.12 5.89 -7.69
N SER A 78 6.07 5.04 -7.31
CA SER A 78 7.48 5.37 -7.49
C SER A 78 7.81 5.57 -8.97
N ILE A 79 7.22 4.79 -9.85
CA ILE A 79 7.47 4.87 -11.29
C ILE A 79 6.78 6.10 -11.88
N PHE A 80 5.49 6.29 -11.61
CA PHE A 80 4.68 7.28 -12.31
C PHE A 80 4.71 8.66 -11.68
N VAL A 81 4.79 8.75 -10.35
CA VAL A 81 4.78 10.04 -9.65
C VAL A 81 6.18 10.53 -9.39
N PHE A 82 7.05 9.68 -8.86
CA PHE A 82 8.42 10.06 -8.50
C PHE A 82 9.43 9.78 -9.60
N LYS A 83 8.97 9.19 -10.71
CA LYS A 83 9.78 8.98 -11.94
C LYS A 83 11.05 8.18 -11.68
N GLU A 84 10.96 7.21 -10.79
CA GLU A 84 12.08 6.31 -10.52
C GLU A 84 12.31 5.38 -11.71
N PRO A 85 13.55 4.88 -11.88
CA PRO A 85 13.86 4.03 -13.02
C PRO A 85 13.01 2.76 -13.06
N VAL A 86 12.61 2.37 -14.28
CA VAL A 86 11.86 1.14 -14.52
C VAL A 86 12.82 0.12 -15.11
N SER A 87 12.78 -1.12 -14.61
CA SER A 87 13.54 -2.22 -15.17
C SER A 87 12.61 -3.38 -15.47
N PHE A 88 13.09 -4.29 -16.34
CA PHE A 88 12.33 -5.51 -16.64
C PHE A 88 12.03 -6.30 -15.36
N TRP A 89 13.03 -6.42 -14.48
CA TRP A 89 12.87 -7.21 -13.26
C TRP A 89 11.89 -6.57 -12.28
N LYS A 90 11.84 -5.24 -12.23
CA LYS A 90 10.86 -4.54 -11.40
C LYS A 90 9.44 -4.85 -11.87
N ILE A 91 9.19 -4.80 -13.16
CA ILE A 91 7.88 -5.10 -13.74
C ILE A 91 7.54 -6.57 -13.56
N PHE A 92 8.51 -7.46 -13.75
CA PHE A 92 8.31 -8.89 -13.57
C PHE A 92 7.86 -9.20 -12.14
N PHE A 93 8.58 -8.68 -11.15
CA PHE A 93 8.24 -8.97 -9.75
C PHE A 93 6.95 -8.28 -9.32
N LEU A 94 6.64 -7.11 -9.85
CA LEU A 94 5.36 -6.46 -9.61
C LEU A 94 4.21 -7.31 -10.13
N THR A 95 4.36 -7.85 -11.34
CA THR A 95 3.35 -8.70 -11.96
C THR A 95 3.12 -9.97 -11.14
N THR A 96 4.20 -10.62 -10.67
CA THR A 96 4.07 -11.82 -9.85
C THR A 96 3.43 -11.52 -8.51
N LEU A 97 3.70 -10.34 -7.93
CA LEU A 97 3.09 -9.92 -6.69
C LEU A 97 1.57 -9.77 -6.84
N ILE A 98 1.13 -9.09 -7.90
CA ILE A 98 -0.30 -8.91 -8.19
C ILE A 98 -0.96 -10.27 -8.43
N ALA A 99 -0.31 -11.14 -9.18
CA ALA A 99 -0.83 -12.48 -9.43
C ALA A 99 -0.99 -13.27 -8.13
N SER A 100 -0.03 -13.15 -7.22
CA SER A 100 -0.10 -13.82 -5.92
C SER A 100 -1.25 -13.30 -5.06
N VAL A 101 -1.50 -12.00 -5.08
CA VAL A 101 -2.63 -11.40 -4.35
C VAL A 101 -3.95 -11.93 -4.89
N VAL A 102 -4.10 -11.98 -6.20
CA VAL A 102 -5.30 -12.53 -6.83
C VAL A 102 -5.46 -14.01 -6.49
N GLY A 103 -4.36 -14.76 -6.51
CA GLY A 103 -4.37 -16.17 -6.15
C GLY A 103 -4.83 -16.41 -4.72
N LEU A 104 -4.34 -15.60 -3.77
CA LEU A 104 -4.76 -15.71 -2.37
C LEU A 104 -6.26 -15.46 -2.20
N LYS A 105 -6.78 -14.48 -2.93
CA LYS A 105 -8.22 -14.20 -2.88
C LYS A 105 -9.02 -15.39 -3.40
N SER A 106 -8.55 -16.04 -4.46
CA SER A 106 -9.31 -17.12 -5.09
C SER A 106 -9.31 -18.41 -4.28
N VAL A 107 -8.34 -18.64 -3.40
CA VAL A 107 -8.28 -19.84 -2.55
C VAL A 107 -8.80 -19.60 -1.13
N GLU A 108 -9.25 -18.41 -0.86
CA GLU A 108 -9.76 -18.03 0.44
C GLU A 108 -11.07 -18.76 0.78
#